data_1c362e6f26a7db3cd976d447765c7c07
#
_entry.id   1c362e6f26a7db3cd976d447765c7c07
#
_cell.length_a   1.000
_cell.length_b   1.000
_cell.length_c   1.000
_cell.angle_alpha   90.00
_cell.angle_beta   90.00
_cell.angle_gamma   90.00
#
_symmetry.space_group_name_H-M   'P 1'
#
loop_
_entity.id
_entity.type
_entity.pdbx_description
1 polymer ?
#
loop_
_entity_poly.entity_id
_entity_poly.type
_entity_poly.pdbx_seq_one_letter_code
_entity_poly.pdbx_strand_id
1 'polypeptide(L)'
;MKIKNIKEEVNDKHMKKAYFLFMAVVLTLLMQACLHDNKTAFDLPAAQRIDQSVAEYTALLESSEGGWMLQYYAGKNYSYGGYTLLLKFKDGHVTAMGDVLDPEAVATSDYEVVKDQGPMLSFNAYNKVIHPLAEAWLGNPDGIQGDYEFSILRATTDSIVLRGRKWKNEMVLTRLPKDANWEEIMLGIITVKDGMSVSTYNFIQGNDTLAQGSIDPTTRRLSVTLGKTTWDMPYCTHATGIVLRQPIVIGDKQYQNFTWNETDKVLTDNDLKLAQFVPKNHKTLDFWVGEWQLKTSLRKRITLTLELGTAANTLKGHLLYDKVSYELQLTYDPATGRIELPGQPVIDPTYKYPAGIVLIPASIKEKKIFGEGKGSMYFTWNGDMERADAEDSGQITGHTVDSFFGVAYGEDLSPILDPKGDYVYAFTLPNIEYMRKIK
;
A
#
# COMPACT_ATOMS: atom_id res chain seq x y z
N MET A 1 -17.39 92.36 17.71
CA MET A 1 -16.53 91.13 17.49
C MET A 1 -16.83 90.02 18.53
N LYS A 2 -17.31 90.32 19.71
CA LYS A 2 -17.55 89.26 20.79
C LYS A 2 -18.85 88.44 20.58
N ILE A 3 -19.85 88.92 19.83
CA ILE A 3 -21.13 88.15 19.69
C ILE A 3 -21.07 87.06 18.60
N LYS A 4 -20.13 87.22 17.59
CA LYS A 4 -19.95 86.19 16.53
C LYS A 4 -19.26 84.93 17.07
N ASN A 5 -18.31 85.05 17.96
CA ASN A 5 -17.58 83.93 18.55
C ASN A 5 -18.47 83.06 19.48
N ILE A 6 -19.44 83.64 20.19
CA ILE A 6 -20.34 82.92 21.09
C ILE A 6 -21.35 82.06 20.26
N LYS A 7 -21.78 82.52 19.11
CA LYS A 7 -22.69 81.74 18.21
C LYS A 7 -21.98 80.55 17.57
N GLU A 8 -20.71 80.71 17.21
CA GLU A 8 -19.90 79.59 16.66
C GLU A 8 -19.62 78.53 17.71
N GLU A 9 -19.28 78.94 18.95
CA GLU A 9 -19.00 78.03 20.07
C GLU A 9 -20.24 77.23 20.52
N VAL A 10 -21.43 77.86 20.51
CA VAL A 10 -22.70 77.22 20.82
C VAL A 10 -23.11 76.25 19.72
N ASN A 11 -22.89 76.63 18.41
CA ASN A 11 -23.20 75.77 17.31
C ASN A 11 -22.28 74.54 17.24
N ASP A 12 -20.97 74.68 17.60
CA ASP A 12 -20.02 73.58 17.67
C ASP A 12 -20.36 72.61 18.81
N LYS A 13 -20.82 73.12 19.96
CA LYS A 13 -21.34 72.27 21.08
C LYS A 13 -22.62 71.51 20.72
N HIS A 14 -23.53 72.10 19.96
CA HIS A 14 -24.72 71.41 19.50
C HIS A 14 -24.41 70.36 18.40
N MET A 15 -23.49 70.64 17.48
CA MET A 15 -23.04 69.67 16.49
C MET A 15 -22.32 68.48 17.15
N LYS A 16 -21.45 68.72 18.13
CA LYS A 16 -20.78 67.64 18.87
C LYS A 16 -21.77 66.75 19.64
N LYS A 17 -22.78 67.36 20.25
CA LYS A 17 -23.87 66.60 20.90
C LYS A 17 -24.70 65.79 19.90
N ALA A 18 -25.02 66.37 18.74
CA ALA A 18 -25.78 65.66 17.71
C ALA A 18 -24.95 64.50 17.11
N TYR A 19 -23.64 64.69 16.94
CA TYR A 19 -22.73 63.64 16.49
C TYR A 19 -22.60 62.49 17.50
N PHE A 20 -22.53 62.83 18.82
CA PHE A 20 -22.48 61.83 19.89
C PHE A 20 -23.82 61.05 20.01
N LEU A 21 -24.95 61.73 19.81
CA LEU A 21 -26.26 61.08 19.79
C LEU A 21 -26.43 60.15 18.58
N PHE A 22 -25.94 60.60 17.41
CA PHE A 22 -25.97 59.79 16.21
C PHE A 22 -25.05 58.55 16.32
N MET A 23 -23.85 58.72 16.89
CA MET A 23 -22.94 57.58 17.16
C MET A 23 -23.55 56.62 18.16
N ALA A 24 -24.23 57.08 19.22
CA ALA A 24 -24.89 56.24 20.18
C ALA A 24 -26.05 55.43 19.54
N VAL A 25 -26.82 56.04 18.64
CA VAL A 25 -27.91 55.35 17.93
C VAL A 25 -27.35 54.34 16.92
N VAL A 26 -26.26 54.64 16.22
CA VAL A 26 -25.59 53.67 15.33
C VAL A 26 -25.01 52.53 16.14
N LEU A 27 -24.41 52.76 17.29
CA LEU A 27 -23.87 51.72 18.16
C LEU A 27 -24.98 50.81 18.74
N THR A 28 -26.14 51.35 19.08
CA THR A 28 -27.31 50.57 19.54
C THR A 28 -27.92 49.74 18.38
N LEU A 29 -27.93 50.25 17.16
CA LEU A 29 -28.38 49.49 15.99
C LEU A 29 -27.41 48.36 15.62
N LEU A 30 -26.11 48.57 15.82
CA LEU A 30 -25.09 47.53 15.62
C LEU A 30 -25.16 46.41 16.70
N MET A 31 -25.57 46.76 17.92
CA MET A 31 -25.78 45.77 18.97
C MET A 31 -27.04 44.91 18.75
N GLN A 32 -28.03 45.38 18.03
CA GLN A 32 -29.23 44.61 17.68
C GLN A 32 -29.01 43.63 16.51
N ALA A 33 -27.97 43.83 15.70
CA ALA A 33 -27.61 42.88 14.66
C ALA A 33 -27.07 41.53 15.19
N CYS A 34 -26.65 41.48 16.47
CA CYS A 34 -26.21 40.24 17.11
C CYS A 34 -27.38 39.48 17.83
N LEU A 35 -28.59 40.00 17.83
CA LEU A 35 -29.80 39.34 18.34
C LEU A 35 -30.69 38.84 17.20
N HIS A 36 -30.05 38.41 16.08
CA HIS A 36 -30.78 37.60 15.13
C HIS A 36 -30.95 36.23 15.77
N ASP A 37 -32.17 35.93 16.18
CA ASP A 37 -32.60 34.59 16.51
C ASP A 37 -32.17 33.66 15.36
N ASN A 38 -31.08 32.95 15.54
CA ASN A 38 -30.70 31.87 14.67
C ASN A 38 -31.83 30.84 14.80
N LYS A 39 -32.90 31.03 14.02
CA LYS A 39 -33.73 29.88 13.64
C LYS A 39 -32.77 28.91 13.03
N THR A 40 -32.32 27.96 13.86
CA THR A 40 -31.45 26.89 13.42
C THR A 40 -32.13 26.28 12.20
N ALA A 41 -31.44 26.23 11.07
CA ALA A 41 -31.95 25.60 9.84
C ALA A 41 -32.30 24.11 10.09
N PHE A 42 -32.22 23.67 11.34
CA PHE A 42 -32.41 22.31 11.83
C PHE A 42 -33.22 22.31 13.08
N ASP A 43 -34.19 21.40 13.21
CA ASP A 43 -35.10 21.25 14.33
C ASP A 43 -34.43 20.85 15.66
N LEU A 44 -33.20 20.26 15.60
CA LEU A 44 -32.44 19.78 16.74
C LEU A 44 -31.08 20.48 16.85
N PRO A 45 -30.58 20.73 18.10
CA PRO A 45 -29.21 21.18 18.33
C PRO A 45 -28.16 20.24 17.72
N ALA A 46 -27.01 20.79 17.31
CA ALA A 46 -25.96 20.02 16.62
C ALA A 46 -25.53 18.77 17.41
N ALA A 47 -25.38 18.87 18.73
CA ALA A 47 -25.01 17.75 19.58
C ALA A 47 -26.05 16.60 19.54
N GLN A 48 -27.35 16.93 19.61
CA GLN A 48 -28.42 15.94 19.56
C GLN A 48 -28.52 15.26 18.17
N ARG A 49 -28.26 16.01 17.10
CA ARG A 49 -28.20 15.44 15.73
C ARG A 49 -27.06 14.44 15.58
N ILE A 50 -25.89 14.74 16.19
CA ILE A 50 -24.76 13.80 16.14
C ILE A 50 -25.10 12.55 16.98
N ASP A 51 -25.74 12.69 18.17
CA ASP A 51 -26.21 11.56 18.98
C ASP A 51 -27.17 10.65 18.22
N GLN A 52 -28.15 11.27 17.56
CA GLN A 52 -29.08 10.52 16.71
C GLN A 52 -28.38 9.81 15.57
N SER A 53 -27.44 10.48 14.88
CA SER A 53 -26.67 9.88 13.80
C SER A 53 -25.78 8.72 14.27
N VAL A 54 -25.18 8.81 15.47
CA VAL A 54 -24.42 7.70 16.06
C VAL A 54 -25.30 6.47 16.27
N ALA A 55 -26.50 6.66 16.87
CA ALA A 55 -27.43 5.56 17.09
C ALA A 55 -27.95 4.96 15.76
N GLU A 56 -28.29 5.80 14.78
CA GLU A 56 -28.76 5.38 13.46
C GLU A 56 -27.70 4.59 12.72
N TYR A 57 -26.43 5.04 12.72
CA TYR A 57 -25.35 4.33 12.02
C TYR A 57 -24.94 3.04 12.74
N THR A 58 -24.97 2.99 14.07
CA THR A 58 -24.77 1.74 14.80
C THR A 58 -25.85 0.72 14.42
N ALA A 59 -27.13 1.13 14.46
CA ALA A 59 -28.23 0.26 14.07
C ALA A 59 -28.13 -0.19 12.58
N LEU A 60 -27.69 0.71 11.70
CA LEU A 60 -27.50 0.39 10.28
C LEU A 60 -26.38 -0.65 10.07
N LEU A 61 -25.22 -0.46 10.74
CA LEU A 61 -24.10 -1.40 10.68
C LEU A 61 -24.51 -2.80 11.15
N GLU A 62 -25.24 -2.88 12.26
CA GLU A 62 -25.69 -4.13 12.86
C GLU A 62 -26.88 -4.78 12.13
N SER A 63 -27.59 -4.02 11.28
CA SER A 63 -28.75 -4.52 10.53
C SER A 63 -28.42 -5.51 9.40
N SER A 64 -27.16 -5.66 9.03
CA SER A 64 -26.78 -6.57 7.94
C SER A 64 -26.51 -7.98 8.47
N GLU A 65 -27.43 -8.91 8.19
CA GLU A 65 -27.29 -10.32 8.57
C GLU A 65 -26.11 -11.01 7.83
N GLY A 66 -25.88 -10.68 6.56
CA GLY A 66 -24.74 -11.17 5.76
C GLY A 66 -23.43 -10.43 6.00
N GLY A 67 -23.50 -9.27 6.70
CA GLY A 67 -22.35 -8.38 6.91
C GLY A 67 -22.18 -7.38 5.77
N TRP A 68 -20.99 -6.79 5.73
CA TRP A 68 -20.60 -5.74 4.80
C TRP A 68 -19.28 -6.08 4.12
N MET A 69 -19.11 -5.69 2.88
CA MET A 69 -17.86 -5.72 2.16
C MET A 69 -17.28 -4.31 2.10
N LEU A 70 -16.10 -4.12 2.67
CA LEU A 70 -15.35 -2.87 2.64
C LEU A 70 -14.30 -2.91 1.53
N GLN A 71 -14.41 -2.00 0.58
CA GLN A 71 -13.32 -1.67 -0.33
C GLN A 71 -12.38 -0.71 0.40
N TYR A 72 -11.34 -1.28 1.01
CA TYR A 72 -10.40 -0.57 1.85
C TYR A 72 -9.19 -0.12 1.02
N TYR A 73 -8.87 1.17 1.04
CA TYR A 73 -7.73 1.71 0.31
C TYR A 73 -6.69 2.30 1.26
N ALA A 74 -5.47 1.74 1.21
CA ALA A 74 -4.34 2.15 2.04
C ALA A 74 -3.40 3.12 1.32
N GLY A 75 -2.59 3.82 2.12
CA GLY A 75 -1.57 4.74 1.64
C GLY A 75 -2.06 6.14 1.33
N LYS A 76 -1.17 7.11 1.53
CA LYS A 76 -1.44 8.49 1.13
C LYS A 76 -1.75 8.54 -0.37
N ASN A 77 -2.89 9.15 -0.73
CA ASN A 77 -3.39 9.15 -2.10
C ASN A 77 -3.55 7.74 -2.71
N TYR A 78 -3.95 6.76 -1.89
CA TYR A 78 -4.23 5.39 -2.31
C TYR A 78 -3.00 4.62 -2.83
N SER A 79 -1.79 5.00 -2.40
CA SER A 79 -0.52 4.51 -2.97
C SER A 79 -0.25 3.02 -2.74
N TYR A 80 -0.85 2.41 -1.72
CA TYR A 80 -0.71 0.98 -1.41
C TYR A 80 -1.88 0.13 -1.92
N GLY A 81 -2.71 0.68 -2.83
CA GLY A 81 -3.79 -0.03 -3.48
C GLY A 81 -4.98 -0.34 -2.59
N GLY A 82 -5.79 -1.30 -3.01
CA GLY A 82 -7.03 -1.67 -2.37
C GLY A 82 -7.03 -3.08 -1.79
N TYR A 83 -7.75 -3.25 -0.70
CA TYR A 83 -7.97 -4.51 0.03
C TYR A 83 -9.47 -4.74 0.19
N THR A 84 -9.88 -5.98 0.20
CA THR A 84 -11.28 -6.35 0.44
C THR A 84 -11.40 -6.94 1.84
N LEU A 85 -12.19 -6.29 2.69
CA LEU A 85 -12.53 -6.77 4.03
C LEU A 85 -14.02 -7.11 4.11
N LEU A 86 -14.34 -8.21 4.76
CA LEU A 86 -15.70 -8.61 5.11
C LEU A 86 -15.88 -8.31 6.61
N LEU A 87 -16.91 -7.53 6.96
CA LEU A 87 -17.14 -7.03 8.30
C LEU A 87 -18.58 -7.33 8.74
N LYS A 88 -18.77 -7.92 9.91
CA LYS A 88 -20.09 -8.13 10.51
C LYS A 88 -20.14 -7.52 11.89
N PHE A 89 -21.05 -6.60 12.07
CA PHE A 89 -21.24 -5.86 13.31
C PHE A 89 -22.37 -6.43 14.12
N LYS A 90 -22.17 -6.66 15.41
CA LYS A 90 -23.19 -7.17 16.33
C LYS A 90 -22.83 -6.88 17.78
N ASP A 91 -23.74 -6.29 18.54
CA ASP A 91 -23.66 -6.09 19.99
C ASP A 91 -22.32 -5.43 20.43
N GLY A 92 -21.85 -4.41 19.69
CA GLY A 92 -20.59 -3.72 19.97
C GLY A 92 -19.31 -4.47 19.50
N HIS A 93 -19.46 -5.60 18.82
CA HIS A 93 -18.35 -6.36 18.28
C HIS A 93 -18.35 -6.36 16.76
N VAL A 94 -17.16 -6.42 16.16
CA VAL A 94 -16.96 -6.64 14.73
C VAL A 94 -16.22 -7.94 14.50
N THR A 95 -16.79 -8.80 13.68
CA THR A 95 -16.08 -9.95 13.11
C THR A 95 -15.57 -9.56 11.74
N ALA A 96 -14.30 -9.81 11.48
CA ALA A 96 -13.61 -9.41 10.26
C ALA A 96 -12.90 -10.60 9.59
N MET A 97 -12.92 -10.61 8.27
CA MET A 97 -12.13 -11.45 7.36
C MET A 97 -11.60 -10.57 6.24
N GLY A 98 -10.48 -10.89 5.61
CA GLY A 98 -9.97 -10.01 4.54
C GLY A 98 -8.74 -10.54 3.80
N ASP A 99 -8.49 -10.03 2.63
CA ASP A 99 -7.39 -10.41 1.75
C ASP A 99 -6.06 -9.70 2.09
N VAL A 100 -5.78 -9.54 3.39
CA VAL A 100 -4.61 -8.81 3.92
C VAL A 100 -3.40 -9.73 4.05
N LEU A 101 -3.16 -10.31 5.24
CA LEU A 101 -2.01 -11.19 5.51
C LEU A 101 -2.39 -12.66 5.34
N ASP A 102 -3.47 -13.05 5.97
CA ASP A 102 -4.01 -14.41 5.99
C ASP A 102 -5.49 -14.35 5.61
N PRO A 103 -5.84 -14.68 4.37
CA PRO A 103 -7.23 -14.62 3.91
C PRO A 103 -8.19 -15.58 4.60
N GLU A 104 -7.68 -16.62 5.27
CA GLU A 104 -8.50 -17.57 6.04
C GLU A 104 -8.71 -17.10 7.50
N ALA A 105 -7.97 -16.07 7.93
CA ALA A 105 -8.04 -15.58 9.28
C ALA A 105 -9.37 -14.87 9.55
N VAL A 106 -10.08 -15.31 10.60
CA VAL A 106 -11.22 -14.62 11.18
C VAL A 106 -10.84 -13.99 12.51
N ALA A 107 -11.22 -12.74 12.72
CA ALA A 107 -10.95 -12.03 13.96
C ALA A 107 -12.19 -11.28 14.44
N THR A 108 -12.45 -11.35 15.74
CA THR A 108 -13.50 -10.55 16.38
C THR A 108 -12.86 -9.62 17.41
N SER A 109 -13.27 -8.37 17.41
CA SER A 109 -12.84 -7.32 18.34
C SER A 109 -13.98 -6.35 18.62
N ASP A 110 -13.77 -5.42 19.55
CA ASP A 110 -14.73 -4.35 19.81
C ASP A 110 -14.67 -3.29 18.70
N TYR A 111 -15.83 -2.63 18.48
CA TYR A 111 -15.93 -1.43 17.66
C TYR A 111 -16.88 -0.45 18.35
N GLU A 112 -16.77 0.80 17.98
CA GLU A 112 -17.71 1.85 18.44
C GLU A 112 -18.02 2.82 17.28
N VAL A 113 -19.23 3.37 17.27
CA VAL A 113 -19.55 4.60 16.56
C VAL A 113 -19.52 5.73 17.57
N VAL A 114 -18.50 6.58 17.46
CA VAL A 114 -18.25 7.66 18.43
C VAL A 114 -18.53 9.03 17.84
N LYS A 115 -18.67 10.03 18.73
CA LYS A 115 -18.74 11.43 18.36
C LYS A 115 -17.36 12.02 18.20
N ASP A 116 -17.08 12.60 17.05
CA ASP A 116 -15.92 13.47 16.83
C ASP A 116 -16.44 14.75 16.15
N GLN A 117 -15.95 15.17 15.02
CA GLN A 117 -16.51 16.25 14.19
C GLN A 117 -17.79 15.82 13.44
N GLY A 118 -18.27 14.64 13.72
CA GLY A 118 -19.42 13.91 13.20
C GLY A 118 -19.40 12.48 13.71
N PRO A 119 -20.27 11.59 13.22
CA PRO A 119 -20.23 10.17 13.55
C PRO A 119 -18.97 9.53 12.94
N MET A 120 -18.23 8.77 13.77
CA MET A 120 -16.98 8.13 13.42
C MET A 120 -17.01 6.66 13.84
N LEU A 121 -16.80 5.76 12.87
CA LEU A 121 -16.59 4.34 13.13
C LEU A 121 -15.15 4.14 13.61
N SER A 122 -14.97 3.54 14.78
CA SER A 122 -13.66 3.25 15.39
C SER A 122 -13.53 1.78 15.73
N PHE A 123 -12.44 1.17 15.27
CA PHE A 123 -12.00 -0.15 15.69
C PHE A 123 -11.00 0.01 16.81
N ASN A 124 -11.52 0.26 18.04
CA ASN A 124 -10.74 0.68 19.21
C ASN A 124 -10.01 -0.47 19.92
N ALA A 125 -10.32 -1.73 19.58
CA ALA A 125 -9.60 -2.91 20.05
C ALA A 125 -8.84 -3.57 18.91
N TYR A 126 -7.67 -4.14 19.22
CA TYR A 126 -6.84 -4.78 18.21
C TYR A 126 -7.56 -5.91 17.47
N ASN A 127 -7.53 -5.85 16.15
CA ASN A 127 -8.08 -6.86 15.25
C ASN A 127 -7.00 -7.28 14.25
N LYS A 128 -6.64 -8.57 14.24
CA LYS A 128 -5.55 -9.12 13.40
C LYS A 128 -5.81 -9.04 11.89
N VAL A 129 -7.03 -8.69 11.46
CA VAL A 129 -7.37 -8.46 10.04
C VAL A 129 -7.28 -6.99 9.66
N ILE A 130 -7.73 -6.09 10.54
CA ILE A 130 -7.85 -4.66 10.24
C ILE A 130 -6.55 -3.91 10.56
N HIS A 131 -6.00 -4.10 11.77
CA HIS A 131 -4.88 -3.32 12.29
C HIS A 131 -3.56 -3.52 11.55
N PRO A 132 -3.23 -4.70 10.98
CA PRO A 132 -2.00 -4.86 10.19
C PRO A 132 -1.88 -3.87 9.02
N LEU A 133 -3.00 -3.35 8.51
CA LEU A 133 -3.00 -2.30 7.47
C LEU A 133 -2.47 -0.94 8.00
N ALA A 134 -2.49 -0.72 9.31
CA ALA A 134 -2.04 0.52 9.96
C ALA A 134 -0.77 0.34 10.80
N GLU A 135 -0.27 -0.90 10.95
CA GLU A 135 0.90 -1.19 11.78
C GLU A 135 2.20 -0.75 11.13
N ALA A 136 3.07 -0.20 11.96
CA ALA A 136 4.45 0.07 11.61
C ALA A 136 5.30 -1.20 11.72
N TRP A 137 6.33 -1.33 10.89
CA TRP A 137 7.35 -2.36 11.06
C TRP A 137 8.76 -1.76 10.94
N LEU A 138 9.77 -2.56 11.28
CA LEU A 138 11.15 -2.12 11.21
C LEU A 138 11.52 -1.62 9.82
N GLY A 139 11.96 -0.37 9.74
CA GLY A 139 12.28 0.31 8.48
C GLY A 139 11.11 1.04 7.80
N ASN A 140 9.87 0.84 8.28
CA ASN A 140 8.70 1.59 7.79
C ASN A 140 7.77 2.00 8.96
N PRO A 141 7.98 3.16 9.57
CA PRO A 141 7.24 3.61 10.76
C PRO A 141 5.76 3.93 10.50
N ASP A 142 5.36 4.09 9.25
CA ASP A 142 3.98 4.37 8.86
C ASP A 142 3.24 3.13 8.32
N GLY A 143 3.91 1.97 8.22
CA GLY A 143 3.35 0.77 7.62
C GLY A 143 2.88 1.02 6.18
N ILE A 144 1.78 0.39 5.78
CA ILE A 144 1.13 0.71 4.50
C ILE A 144 0.14 1.87 4.61
N GLN A 145 0.23 2.63 5.68
CA GLN A 145 -0.56 3.86 5.88
C GLN A 145 -2.08 3.60 5.88
N GLY A 146 -2.52 2.60 6.61
CA GLY A 146 -3.93 2.33 6.81
C GLY A 146 -4.54 3.15 7.93
N ASP A 147 -5.87 3.18 7.97
CA ASP A 147 -6.68 3.78 9.03
C ASP A 147 -7.49 2.69 9.75
N TYR A 148 -7.77 2.87 11.02
CA TYR A 148 -8.71 2.06 11.81
C TYR A 148 -9.80 2.92 12.49
N GLU A 149 -9.83 4.21 12.13
CA GLU A 149 -10.88 5.17 12.51
C GLU A 149 -11.38 5.89 11.27
N PHE A 150 -12.70 5.98 11.10
CA PHE A 150 -13.31 6.44 9.87
C PHE A 150 -14.48 7.38 10.13
N SER A 151 -14.43 8.60 9.63
CA SER A 151 -15.61 9.47 9.59
C SER A 151 -16.65 8.86 8.64
N ILE A 152 -17.90 8.76 9.08
CA ILE A 152 -19.03 8.35 8.23
C ILE A 152 -19.52 9.59 7.49
N LEU A 153 -19.33 9.61 6.15
CA LEU A 153 -19.68 10.77 5.32
C LEU A 153 -21.14 10.76 4.89
N ARG A 154 -21.65 9.60 4.50
CA ARG A 154 -23.03 9.36 4.10
C ARG A 154 -23.35 7.86 4.15
N ALA A 155 -24.60 7.55 4.32
CA ALA A 155 -25.08 6.17 4.31
C ALA A 155 -26.45 6.05 3.64
N THR A 156 -26.67 4.88 3.07
CA THR A 156 -27.96 4.35 2.62
C THR A 156 -28.15 2.98 3.27
N THR A 157 -29.27 2.31 3.01
CA THR A 157 -29.49 0.93 3.48
C THR A 157 -28.42 -0.05 2.99
N ASP A 158 -27.83 0.21 1.82
CA ASP A 158 -26.98 -0.75 1.11
C ASP A 158 -25.52 -0.30 0.98
N SER A 159 -25.21 0.95 1.39
CA SER A 159 -23.86 1.51 1.22
C SER A 159 -23.56 2.57 2.27
N ILE A 160 -22.33 2.52 2.80
CA ILE A 160 -21.80 3.52 3.75
C ILE A 160 -20.47 4.02 3.19
N VAL A 161 -20.35 5.33 3.02
CA VAL A 161 -19.09 5.97 2.58
C VAL A 161 -18.33 6.43 3.80
N LEU A 162 -17.12 5.93 3.94
CA LEU A 162 -16.18 6.19 5.02
C LEU A 162 -15.01 7.06 4.53
N ARG A 163 -14.44 7.85 5.43
CA ARG A 163 -13.16 8.54 5.20
C ARG A 163 -12.22 8.28 6.36
N GLY A 164 -11.05 7.74 6.07
CA GLY A 164 -10.00 7.50 7.05
C GLY A 164 -9.62 8.76 7.82
N ARG A 165 -9.38 8.63 9.11
CA ARG A 165 -9.08 9.78 10.00
C ARG A 165 -7.70 10.37 9.75
N LYS A 166 -6.68 9.51 9.60
CA LYS A 166 -5.26 9.92 9.43
C LYS A 166 -4.97 10.24 7.95
N TRP A 167 -5.23 9.31 7.06
CA TRP A 167 -4.80 9.39 5.66
C TRP A 167 -5.83 9.99 4.71
N LYS A 168 -7.07 10.18 5.17
CA LYS A 168 -8.17 10.84 4.45
C LYS A 168 -8.66 10.12 3.20
N ASN A 169 -8.30 8.86 3.01
CA ASN A 169 -8.79 8.05 1.91
C ASN A 169 -10.29 7.76 2.06
N GLU A 170 -11.03 7.86 0.98
CA GLU A 170 -12.45 7.48 0.95
C GLU A 170 -12.58 5.99 0.60
N MET A 171 -13.49 5.32 1.29
CA MET A 171 -13.76 3.90 1.23
C MET A 171 -15.25 3.66 1.23
N VAL A 172 -15.68 2.49 0.75
CA VAL A 172 -17.10 2.15 0.67
C VAL A 172 -17.34 0.80 1.32
N LEU A 173 -18.28 0.77 2.30
CA LEU A 173 -18.94 -0.44 2.76
C LEU A 173 -20.15 -0.71 1.88
N THR A 174 -20.24 -1.89 1.32
CA THR A 174 -21.41 -2.37 0.58
C THR A 174 -22.05 -3.52 1.34
N ARG A 175 -23.37 -3.48 1.49
CA ARG A 175 -24.14 -4.53 2.18
C ARG A 175 -24.03 -5.84 1.41
N LEU A 176 -23.74 -6.92 2.12
CA LEU A 176 -23.78 -8.26 1.57
C LEU A 176 -25.20 -8.86 1.66
N PRO A 177 -25.55 -9.77 0.74
CA PRO A 177 -26.75 -10.57 0.85
C PRO A 177 -26.82 -11.30 2.19
N LYS A 178 -28.03 -11.58 2.69
CA LYS A 178 -28.23 -12.26 3.98
C LYS A 178 -27.58 -13.64 4.05
N ASP A 179 -27.54 -14.33 2.95
CA ASP A 179 -26.97 -15.68 2.75
C ASP A 179 -25.54 -15.67 2.24
N ALA A 180 -24.85 -14.53 2.29
CA ALA A 180 -23.46 -14.42 1.85
C ALA A 180 -22.54 -15.40 2.61
N ASN A 181 -21.84 -16.23 1.85
CA ASN A 181 -20.83 -17.14 2.37
C ASN A 181 -19.45 -16.49 2.27
N TRP A 182 -18.90 -16.10 3.40
CA TRP A 182 -17.63 -15.39 3.46
C TRP A 182 -16.44 -16.24 3.00
N GLU A 183 -16.46 -17.53 3.32
CA GLU A 183 -15.41 -18.48 2.91
C GLU A 183 -15.39 -18.60 1.37
N GLU A 184 -16.56 -18.70 0.72
CA GLU A 184 -16.65 -18.74 -0.74
C GLU A 184 -16.19 -17.42 -1.37
N ILE A 185 -16.55 -16.28 -0.77
CA ILE A 185 -16.10 -14.96 -1.24
C ILE A 185 -14.57 -14.88 -1.16
N MET A 186 -13.95 -15.27 -0.03
CA MET A 186 -12.51 -15.22 0.15
C MET A 186 -11.80 -16.23 -0.76
N LEU A 187 -12.32 -17.44 -0.94
CA LEU A 187 -11.79 -18.42 -1.89
C LEU A 187 -11.81 -17.87 -3.32
N GLY A 188 -12.88 -17.20 -3.72
CA GLY A 188 -12.96 -16.52 -5.01
C GLY A 188 -11.89 -15.42 -5.17
N ILE A 189 -11.69 -14.61 -4.13
CA ILE A 189 -10.64 -13.58 -4.11
C ILE A 189 -9.25 -14.21 -4.26
N ILE A 190 -8.96 -15.29 -3.54
CA ILE A 190 -7.69 -16.04 -3.64
C ILE A 190 -7.51 -16.56 -5.07
N THR A 191 -8.54 -17.21 -5.62
CA THR A 191 -8.52 -17.77 -6.98
C THR A 191 -8.21 -16.68 -8.02
N VAL A 192 -8.85 -15.52 -7.93
CA VAL A 192 -8.57 -14.37 -8.83
C VAL A 192 -7.13 -13.88 -8.67
N LYS A 193 -6.66 -13.71 -7.44
CA LYS A 193 -5.28 -13.25 -7.16
C LYS A 193 -4.24 -14.22 -7.70
N ASP A 194 -4.43 -15.51 -7.49
CA ASP A 194 -3.52 -16.56 -7.97
C ASP A 194 -3.52 -16.65 -9.49
N GLY A 195 -4.71 -16.51 -10.10
CA GLY A 195 -4.86 -16.45 -11.54
C GLY A 195 -4.17 -15.25 -12.18
N MET A 196 -4.18 -14.11 -11.52
CA MET A 196 -3.55 -12.85 -11.95
C MET A 196 -2.06 -12.77 -11.63
N SER A 197 -1.34 -13.88 -11.67
CA SER A 197 0.06 -14.00 -11.26
C SER A 197 1.06 -13.21 -12.12
N VAL A 198 0.71 -12.82 -13.35
CA VAL A 198 1.57 -12.06 -14.27
C VAL A 198 1.13 -10.60 -14.29
N SER A 199 2.08 -9.68 -14.21
CA SER A 199 1.77 -8.24 -14.13
C SER A 199 1.49 -7.56 -15.47
N THR A 200 1.91 -8.15 -16.60
CA THR A 200 1.75 -7.52 -17.93
C THR A 200 0.46 -7.95 -18.60
N TYR A 201 -0.29 -7.00 -19.14
CA TYR A 201 -1.57 -7.20 -19.79
C TYR A 201 -1.67 -6.43 -21.10
N ASN A 202 -2.24 -7.07 -22.13
CA ASN A 202 -2.70 -6.39 -23.33
C ASN A 202 -4.11 -5.87 -23.12
N PHE A 203 -4.32 -4.58 -23.33
CA PHE A 203 -5.62 -3.91 -23.30
C PHE A 203 -6.23 -3.99 -24.70
N ILE A 204 -7.33 -4.73 -24.83
CA ILE A 204 -7.95 -5.07 -26.11
C ILE A 204 -9.41 -4.60 -26.12
N GLN A 205 -9.78 -3.82 -27.13
CA GLN A 205 -11.16 -3.40 -27.35
C GLN A 205 -11.64 -3.95 -28.72
N GLY A 206 -12.66 -4.78 -28.71
CA GLY A 206 -13.05 -5.53 -29.91
C GLY A 206 -11.92 -6.46 -30.35
N ASN A 207 -11.32 -6.19 -31.53
CA ASN A 207 -10.18 -6.92 -32.08
C ASN A 207 -8.87 -6.14 -32.01
N ASP A 208 -8.90 -4.90 -31.51
CA ASP A 208 -7.75 -4.01 -31.52
C ASP A 208 -7.02 -4.02 -30.17
N THR A 209 -5.72 -4.26 -30.18
CA THR A 209 -4.85 -4.05 -29.01
C THR A 209 -4.55 -2.56 -28.91
N LEU A 210 -5.12 -1.90 -27.91
CA LEU A 210 -4.97 -0.47 -27.68
C LEU A 210 -3.60 -0.12 -27.10
N ALA A 211 -3.13 -0.92 -26.14
CA ALA A 211 -1.87 -0.74 -25.44
C ALA A 211 -1.48 -2.01 -24.68
N GLN A 212 -0.26 -2.02 -24.20
CA GLN A 212 0.19 -2.92 -23.13
C GLN A 212 0.32 -2.13 -21.85
N GLY A 213 -0.17 -2.68 -20.74
CA GLY A 213 -0.14 -2.07 -19.42
C GLY A 213 0.23 -3.10 -18.35
N SER A 214 0.13 -2.70 -17.10
CA SER A 214 0.42 -3.56 -15.96
C SER A 214 -0.74 -3.61 -14.96
N ILE A 215 -0.92 -4.77 -14.35
CA ILE A 215 -1.70 -4.96 -13.13
C ILE A 215 -0.73 -5.57 -12.11
N ASP A 216 -0.29 -4.76 -11.16
CA ASP A 216 0.68 -5.16 -10.15
C ASP A 216 -0.06 -5.76 -8.94
N PRO A 217 0.11 -7.05 -8.64
CA PRO A 217 -0.56 -7.69 -7.51
C PRO A 217 0.00 -7.25 -6.15
N THR A 218 1.22 -6.74 -6.09
CA THR A 218 1.86 -6.27 -4.85
C THR A 218 1.36 -4.91 -4.44
N THR A 219 1.41 -3.94 -5.35
CA THR A 219 0.92 -2.58 -5.12
C THR A 219 -0.58 -2.44 -5.35
N ARG A 220 -1.22 -3.47 -5.92
CA ARG A 220 -2.64 -3.52 -6.27
C ARG A 220 -3.08 -2.33 -7.10
N ARG A 221 -2.30 -2.06 -8.12
CA ARG A 221 -2.51 -0.97 -9.06
C ARG A 221 -2.54 -1.45 -10.49
N LEU A 222 -3.45 -0.87 -11.26
CA LEU A 222 -3.50 -1.02 -12.70
C LEU A 222 -2.89 0.24 -13.32
N SER A 223 -1.92 0.07 -14.20
CA SER A 223 -1.26 1.18 -14.91
C SER A 223 -1.24 0.92 -16.41
N VAL A 224 -1.72 1.90 -17.18
CA VAL A 224 -1.72 1.85 -18.65
C VAL A 224 -1.71 3.25 -19.25
N THR A 225 -1.02 3.41 -20.39
CA THR A 225 -1.09 4.64 -21.20
C THR A 225 -1.91 4.38 -22.45
N LEU A 226 -3.08 5.02 -22.55
CA LEU A 226 -3.98 4.93 -23.68
C LEU A 226 -3.96 6.28 -24.43
N GLY A 227 -3.37 6.28 -25.61
CA GLY A 227 -3.12 7.51 -26.37
C GLY A 227 -2.18 8.47 -25.62
N LYS A 228 -2.70 9.60 -25.13
CA LYS A 228 -1.94 10.60 -24.36
C LYS A 228 -2.24 10.56 -22.85
N THR A 229 -3.16 9.71 -22.41
CA THR A 229 -3.61 9.64 -21.03
C THR A 229 -3.01 8.42 -20.35
N THR A 230 -2.31 8.65 -19.25
CA THR A 230 -1.84 7.58 -18.37
C THR A 230 -2.83 7.39 -17.22
N TRP A 231 -3.30 6.18 -17.06
CA TRP A 231 -4.13 5.73 -15.97
C TRP A 231 -3.26 4.94 -14.98
N ASP A 232 -3.37 5.28 -13.73
CA ASP A 232 -2.72 4.57 -12.63
C ASP A 232 -3.72 4.46 -11.47
N MET A 233 -4.47 3.35 -11.46
CA MET A 233 -5.65 3.14 -10.65
C MET A 233 -5.44 2.06 -9.61
N PRO A 234 -5.66 2.34 -8.31
CA PRO A 234 -5.75 1.29 -7.31
C PRO A 234 -7.00 0.46 -7.53
N TYR A 235 -6.93 -0.83 -7.21
CA TYR A 235 -8.05 -1.76 -7.30
C TYR A 235 -8.21 -2.61 -6.03
N CYS A 236 -9.43 -3.09 -5.79
CA CYS A 236 -9.73 -4.18 -4.86
C CYS A 236 -10.01 -5.46 -5.66
N THR A 237 -9.58 -6.61 -5.13
CA THR A 237 -9.95 -7.91 -5.67
C THR A 237 -11.28 -8.35 -5.07
N HIS A 238 -12.20 -8.80 -5.90
CA HIS A 238 -13.48 -9.38 -5.52
C HIS A 238 -13.50 -10.87 -5.87
N ALA A 239 -14.51 -11.59 -5.41
CA ALA A 239 -14.63 -13.04 -5.65
C ALA A 239 -14.65 -13.44 -7.15
N THR A 240 -15.00 -12.52 -8.02
CA THR A 240 -15.12 -12.77 -9.46
C THR A 240 -14.17 -11.95 -10.32
N GLY A 241 -13.31 -11.12 -9.75
CA GLY A 241 -12.42 -10.24 -10.52
C GLY A 241 -11.90 -9.06 -9.71
N ILE A 242 -11.71 -7.91 -10.36
CA ILE A 242 -11.21 -6.68 -9.73
C ILE A 242 -12.16 -5.51 -9.96
N VAL A 243 -12.17 -4.58 -9.00
CA VAL A 243 -12.88 -3.30 -9.12
C VAL A 243 -11.89 -2.17 -8.96
N LEU A 244 -11.79 -1.32 -9.98
CA LEU A 244 -10.96 -0.12 -9.92
C LEU A 244 -11.60 0.92 -9.01
N ARG A 245 -10.80 1.69 -8.30
CA ARG A 245 -11.32 2.78 -7.45
C ARG A 245 -12.10 3.82 -8.24
N GLN A 246 -11.67 4.12 -9.44
CA GLN A 246 -12.35 4.99 -10.40
C GLN A 246 -12.31 4.35 -11.79
N PRO A 247 -13.29 4.61 -12.64
CA PRO A 247 -13.31 4.02 -13.98
C PRO A 247 -12.18 4.57 -14.87
N ILE A 248 -11.66 3.71 -15.73
CA ILE A 248 -10.91 4.10 -16.92
C ILE A 248 -11.92 4.56 -17.97
N VAL A 249 -11.64 5.68 -18.62
CA VAL A 249 -12.50 6.23 -19.67
C VAL A 249 -11.83 6.09 -21.02
N ILE A 250 -12.48 5.40 -21.95
CA ILE A 250 -12.03 5.22 -23.34
C ILE A 250 -13.16 5.70 -24.27
N GLY A 251 -12.94 6.82 -24.94
CA GLY A 251 -14.03 7.48 -25.68
C GLY A 251 -15.14 7.97 -24.74
N ASP A 252 -16.34 7.48 -24.95
CA ASP A 252 -17.54 7.75 -24.13
C ASP A 252 -17.86 6.64 -23.12
N LYS A 253 -17.07 5.58 -23.08
CA LYS A 253 -17.29 4.41 -22.23
C LYS A 253 -16.42 4.45 -20.96
N GLN A 254 -16.99 3.89 -19.89
CA GLN A 254 -16.34 3.76 -18.59
C GLN A 254 -16.19 2.28 -18.23
N TYR A 255 -14.99 1.90 -17.71
CA TYR A 255 -14.64 0.55 -17.35
C TYR A 255 -14.09 0.53 -15.93
N GLN A 256 -14.73 -0.22 -15.04
CA GLN A 256 -14.41 -0.24 -13.62
C GLN A 256 -14.46 -1.62 -12.99
N ASN A 257 -15.41 -2.49 -13.44
CA ASN A 257 -15.73 -3.76 -12.82
C ASN A 257 -15.32 -4.90 -13.74
N PHE A 258 -14.11 -5.40 -13.57
CA PHE A 258 -13.57 -6.45 -14.42
C PHE A 258 -13.80 -7.83 -13.83
N THR A 259 -14.41 -8.71 -14.60
CA THR A 259 -14.61 -10.12 -14.27
C THR A 259 -13.44 -10.95 -14.80
N TRP A 260 -12.88 -11.82 -13.97
CA TRP A 260 -11.79 -12.72 -14.29
C TRP A 260 -12.28 -13.99 -14.96
N ASN A 261 -11.66 -14.40 -16.04
CA ASN A 261 -11.82 -15.70 -16.66
C ASN A 261 -10.51 -16.49 -16.49
N GLU A 262 -10.57 -17.52 -15.67
CA GLU A 262 -9.40 -18.35 -15.33
C GLU A 262 -8.87 -19.15 -16.53
N THR A 263 -9.75 -19.61 -17.42
CA THR A 263 -9.36 -20.40 -18.60
C THR A 263 -8.63 -19.56 -19.63
N ASP A 264 -9.16 -18.38 -19.93
CA ASP A 264 -8.61 -17.49 -20.94
C ASP A 264 -7.53 -16.56 -20.41
N LYS A 265 -7.36 -16.50 -19.07
CA LYS A 265 -6.45 -15.56 -18.36
C LYS A 265 -6.72 -14.10 -18.75
N VAL A 266 -7.98 -13.72 -18.70
CA VAL A 266 -8.49 -12.41 -19.13
C VAL A 266 -9.40 -11.80 -18.07
N LEU A 267 -9.22 -10.50 -17.84
CA LEU A 267 -10.19 -9.65 -17.15
C LEU A 267 -11.06 -8.92 -18.17
N THR A 268 -12.37 -8.92 -17.98
CA THR A 268 -13.32 -8.34 -18.94
C THR A 268 -14.31 -7.42 -18.26
N ASP A 269 -14.47 -6.21 -18.80
CA ASP A 269 -15.56 -5.29 -18.49
C ASP A 269 -16.15 -4.79 -19.81
N ASN A 270 -17.40 -5.16 -20.09
CA ASN A 270 -18.08 -4.89 -21.36
C ASN A 270 -17.23 -5.38 -22.57
N ASP A 271 -16.84 -4.48 -23.46
CA ASP A 271 -16.02 -4.75 -24.65
C ASP A 271 -14.51 -4.55 -24.44
N LEU A 272 -14.07 -4.16 -23.23
CA LEU A 272 -12.67 -4.06 -22.89
C LEU A 272 -12.17 -5.35 -22.23
N LYS A 273 -11.12 -5.91 -22.79
CA LYS A 273 -10.43 -7.11 -22.29
C LYS A 273 -9.01 -6.75 -21.88
N LEU A 274 -8.60 -7.24 -20.73
CA LEU A 274 -7.22 -7.15 -20.24
C LEU A 274 -6.67 -8.58 -20.23
N ALA A 275 -6.00 -8.97 -21.31
CA ALA A 275 -5.45 -10.31 -21.48
C ALA A 275 -4.04 -10.39 -20.93
N GLN A 276 -3.77 -11.38 -20.06
CA GLN A 276 -2.42 -11.60 -19.56
C GLN A 276 -1.43 -11.78 -20.72
N PHE A 277 -0.30 -11.13 -20.58
CA PHE A 277 0.83 -11.28 -21.49
C PHE A 277 2.03 -11.81 -20.72
N VAL A 278 2.39 -13.08 -20.97
CA VAL A 278 3.56 -13.71 -20.35
C VAL A 278 4.79 -13.40 -21.21
N PRO A 279 5.76 -12.60 -20.73
CA PRO A 279 6.99 -12.33 -21.48
C PRO A 279 7.75 -13.63 -21.79
N LYS A 280 8.42 -13.71 -22.93
CA LYS A 280 9.23 -14.89 -23.36
C LYS A 280 10.21 -15.37 -22.28
N ASN A 281 10.76 -14.45 -21.52
CA ASN A 281 11.78 -14.72 -20.51
C ASN A 281 11.22 -14.90 -19.08
N HIS A 282 9.90 -14.84 -18.89
CA HIS A 282 9.28 -15.15 -17.62
C HIS A 282 9.52 -16.61 -17.23
N LYS A 283 9.94 -16.83 -15.98
CA LYS A 283 10.18 -18.18 -15.43
C LYS A 283 9.36 -18.39 -14.18
N THR A 284 8.86 -19.61 -13.99
CA THR A 284 8.18 -20.03 -12.77
C THR A 284 9.19 -20.22 -11.62
N LEU A 285 8.70 -20.26 -10.38
CA LEU A 285 9.55 -20.47 -9.21
C LEU A 285 10.39 -21.76 -9.31
N ASP A 286 9.78 -22.87 -9.77
CA ASP A 286 10.47 -24.17 -9.91
C ASP A 286 11.62 -24.13 -10.91
N PHE A 287 11.56 -23.25 -11.91
CA PHE A 287 12.67 -23.08 -12.86
C PHE A 287 13.96 -22.67 -12.15
N TRP A 288 13.87 -21.88 -11.08
CA TRP A 288 15.01 -21.35 -10.36
C TRP A 288 15.68 -22.40 -9.45
N VAL A 289 14.99 -23.46 -9.09
CA VAL A 289 15.55 -24.56 -8.29
C VAL A 289 16.66 -25.27 -9.07
N GLY A 290 17.77 -25.54 -8.38
CA GLY A 290 18.93 -26.25 -8.92
C GLY A 290 20.26 -25.51 -8.69
N GLU A 291 21.29 -25.97 -9.38
CA GLU A 291 22.67 -25.48 -9.23
C GLU A 291 22.99 -24.42 -10.29
N TRP A 292 23.48 -23.27 -9.83
CA TRP A 292 23.81 -22.12 -10.65
C TRP A 292 25.26 -21.70 -10.44
N GLN A 293 25.95 -21.29 -11.50
CA GLN A 293 27.27 -20.68 -11.43
C GLN A 293 27.14 -19.17 -11.53
N LEU A 294 27.54 -18.45 -10.48
CA LEU A 294 27.64 -17.00 -10.48
C LEU A 294 28.87 -16.56 -11.28
N LYS A 295 28.68 -15.62 -12.18
CA LYS A 295 29.74 -14.89 -12.86
C LYS A 295 29.96 -13.55 -12.17
N THR A 296 31.17 -13.39 -11.64
CA THR A 296 31.65 -12.15 -11.01
C THR A 296 32.98 -11.76 -11.65
N SER A 297 33.54 -10.63 -11.25
CA SER A 297 34.92 -10.25 -11.69
C SER A 297 36.03 -11.10 -11.08
N LEU A 298 35.71 -11.99 -10.13
CA LEU A 298 36.67 -12.93 -9.57
C LEU A 298 36.99 -14.05 -10.55
N ARG A 299 38.26 -14.52 -10.59
CA ARG A 299 38.72 -15.64 -11.42
C ARG A 299 38.48 -17.00 -10.75
N LYS A 300 37.44 -17.11 -9.88
CA LYS A 300 37.09 -18.36 -9.23
C LYS A 300 35.63 -18.76 -9.51
N ARG A 301 35.38 -20.05 -9.40
CA ARG A 301 34.04 -20.59 -9.53
C ARG A 301 33.28 -20.32 -8.22
N ILE A 302 32.12 -19.68 -8.33
CA ILE A 302 31.20 -19.47 -7.23
C ILE A 302 29.89 -20.15 -7.63
N THR A 303 29.40 -21.05 -6.79
CA THR A 303 28.18 -21.81 -7.05
C THR A 303 27.11 -21.39 -6.06
N LEU A 304 25.88 -21.22 -6.55
CA LEU A 304 24.68 -20.96 -5.78
C LEU A 304 23.68 -22.08 -6.07
N THR A 305 23.40 -22.91 -5.07
CA THR A 305 22.36 -23.95 -5.16
C THR A 305 21.08 -23.37 -4.60
N LEU A 306 19.98 -23.41 -5.34
CA LEU A 306 18.67 -22.88 -4.96
C LEU A 306 17.70 -24.03 -4.73
N GLU A 307 17.00 -23.98 -3.60
CA GLU A 307 15.92 -24.87 -3.18
C GLU A 307 14.67 -24.06 -2.86
N LEU A 308 13.49 -24.67 -2.86
CA LEU A 308 12.27 -24.00 -2.41
C LEU A 308 12.40 -23.61 -0.94
N GLY A 309 12.04 -22.37 -0.63
CA GLY A 309 11.97 -21.89 0.75
C GLY A 309 10.71 -22.39 1.48
N THR A 310 10.65 -22.15 2.78
CA THR A 310 9.50 -22.54 3.61
C THR A 310 8.31 -21.58 3.49
N ALA A 311 8.58 -20.33 3.14
CA ALA A 311 7.53 -19.34 2.87
C ALA A 311 7.19 -19.29 1.37
N ALA A 312 5.97 -18.89 1.05
CA ALA A 312 5.55 -18.70 -0.33
C ALA A 312 6.49 -17.73 -1.08
N ASN A 313 6.78 -18.03 -2.34
CA ASN A 313 7.64 -17.20 -3.21
C ASN A 313 9.04 -16.93 -2.64
N THR A 314 9.59 -17.87 -1.88
CA THR A 314 10.97 -17.78 -1.38
C THR A 314 11.82 -18.94 -1.88
N LEU A 315 13.10 -18.68 -1.98
CA LEU A 315 14.14 -19.67 -2.29
C LEU A 315 15.19 -19.64 -1.18
N LYS A 316 15.64 -20.83 -0.80
CA LYS A 316 16.80 -21.02 0.07
C LYS A 316 18.01 -21.21 -0.84
N GLY A 317 19.02 -20.36 -0.69
CA GLY A 317 20.26 -20.41 -1.48
C GLY A 317 21.43 -20.93 -0.63
N HIS A 318 22.24 -21.82 -1.20
CA HIS A 318 23.50 -22.28 -0.64
C HIS A 318 24.65 -21.77 -1.52
N LEU A 319 25.31 -20.68 -1.06
CA LEU A 319 26.44 -20.06 -1.74
C LEU A 319 27.73 -20.78 -1.36
N LEU A 320 28.31 -21.53 -2.29
CA LEU A 320 29.60 -22.18 -2.09
C LEU A 320 30.74 -21.22 -2.48
N TYR A 321 31.53 -20.79 -1.47
CA TYR A 321 32.66 -19.90 -1.60
C TYR A 321 33.87 -20.43 -0.83
N ASP A 322 34.99 -20.71 -1.52
CA ASP A 322 36.21 -21.27 -0.92
C ASP A 322 35.96 -22.47 0.02
N LYS A 323 35.15 -23.43 -0.41
CA LYS A 323 34.76 -24.66 0.33
C LYS A 323 33.81 -24.44 1.51
N VAL A 324 33.40 -23.21 1.79
CA VAL A 324 32.39 -22.87 2.81
C VAL A 324 31.05 -22.61 2.14
N SER A 325 29.98 -23.19 2.66
CA SER A 325 28.62 -22.99 2.15
C SER A 325 27.87 -22.01 3.07
N TYR A 326 27.48 -20.89 2.52
CA TYR A 326 26.71 -19.86 3.23
C TYR A 326 25.26 -19.93 2.82
N GLU A 327 24.36 -19.88 3.81
CA GLU A 327 22.93 -19.91 3.55
C GLU A 327 22.41 -18.49 3.30
N LEU A 328 21.69 -18.32 2.18
CA LEU A 328 21.06 -17.07 1.75
C LEU A 328 19.56 -17.30 1.54
N GLN A 329 18.80 -16.23 1.62
CA GLN A 329 17.40 -16.21 1.20
C GLN A 329 17.24 -15.34 -0.02
N LEU A 330 16.46 -15.83 -0.99
CA LEU A 330 16.06 -15.07 -2.16
C LEU A 330 14.53 -15.05 -2.23
N THR A 331 13.99 -14.01 -2.83
CA THR A 331 12.55 -13.91 -3.10
C THR A 331 12.29 -14.08 -4.58
N TYR A 332 11.14 -14.66 -4.90
CA TYR A 332 10.66 -14.82 -6.26
C TYR A 332 9.49 -13.85 -6.50
N ASP A 333 9.55 -13.12 -7.59
CA ASP A 333 8.48 -12.25 -8.04
C ASP A 333 7.63 -12.96 -9.12
N PRO A 334 6.44 -13.48 -8.78
CA PRO A 334 5.58 -14.16 -9.75
C PRO A 334 5.10 -13.23 -10.87
N ALA A 335 5.06 -11.91 -10.65
CA ALA A 335 4.62 -10.95 -11.65
C ALA A 335 5.60 -10.81 -12.82
N THR A 336 6.89 -10.91 -12.56
CA THR A 336 7.95 -10.75 -13.55
C THR A 336 8.71 -12.04 -13.86
N GLY A 337 8.56 -13.07 -13.00
CA GLY A 337 9.26 -14.36 -13.14
C GLY A 337 10.75 -14.31 -12.80
N ARG A 338 11.19 -13.28 -12.06
CA ARG A 338 12.59 -13.10 -11.64
C ARG A 338 12.77 -13.40 -10.16
N ILE A 339 14.02 -13.53 -9.74
CA ILE A 339 14.37 -13.66 -8.32
C ILE A 339 15.19 -12.46 -7.85
N GLU A 340 15.11 -12.17 -6.57
CA GLU A 340 15.80 -11.06 -5.91
C GLU A 340 16.72 -11.58 -4.80
N LEU A 341 17.96 -11.09 -4.79
CA LEU A 341 18.92 -11.27 -3.71
C LEU A 341 19.02 -9.96 -2.91
N PRO A 342 18.44 -9.88 -1.72
CA PRO A 342 18.54 -8.71 -0.85
C PRO A 342 19.81 -8.73 0.01
N GLY A 343 20.21 -7.56 0.51
CA GLY A 343 21.11 -7.46 1.65
C GLY A 343 20.45 -8.10 2.89
N GLN A 344 21.19 -8.97 3.61
CA GLN A 344 20.61 -9.79 4.66
C GLN A 344 21.65 -10.30 5.67
N PRO A 345 21.24 -10.63 6.92
CA PRO A 345 22.05 -11.42 7.82
C PRO A 345 22.31 -12.82 7.26
N VAL A 346 23.51 -13.35 7.46
CA VAL A 346 23.96 -14.66 7.01
C VAL A 346 24.55 -15.42 8.19
N ILE A 347 24.10 -16.66 8.41
CA ILE A 347 24.68 -17.50 9.46
C ILE A 347 26.11 -17.86 9.06
N ASP A 348 27.07 -17.63 9.97
CA ASP A 348 28.44 -18.11 9.79
C ASP A 348 28.54 -19.61 10.08
N PRO A 349 28.66 -20.48 9.07
CA PRO A 349 28.74 -21.92 9.28
C PRO A 349 30.09 -22.37 9.89
N THR A 350 31.05 -21.45 9.97
CA THR A 350 32.38 -21.72 10.55
C THR A 350 32.48 -21.33 12.01
N TYR A 351 31.45 -20.60 12.54
CA TYR A 351 31.43 -20.04 13.90
C TYR A 351 32.66 -19.17 14.23
N LYS A 352 33.28 -18.61 13.19
CA LYS A 352 34.47 -17.75 13.35
C LYS A 352 34.13 -16.34 13.81
N TYR A 353 32.94 -15.86 13.42
CA TYR A 353 32.49 -14.50 13.70
C TYR A 353 31.35 -14.51 14.70
N PRO A 354 31.53 -13.90 15.91
CA PRO A 354 30.60 -14.08 17.03
C PRO A 354 29.17 -13.62 16.77
N ALA A 355 28.97 -12.51 16.05
CA ALA A 355 27.64 -12.02 15.69
C ALA A 355 27.24 -12.40 14.24
N GLY A 356 28.03 -13.26 13.57
CA GLY A 356 27.74 -13.72 12.23
C GLY A 356 28.26 -12.81 11.12
N ILE A 357 27.57 -12.88 9.99
CA ILE A 357 27.93 -12.19 8.75
C ILE A 357 26.72 -11.42 8.25
N VAL A 358 26.91 -10.25 7.68
CA VAL A 358 25.85 -9.52 6.97
C VAL A 358 26.26 -9.40 5.51
N LEU A 359 25.37 -9.85 4.62
CA LEU A 359 25.50 -9.64 3.18
C LEU A 359 25.11 -8.20 2.88
N ILE A 360 26.10 -7.37 2.56
CA ILE A 360 25.91 -5.94 2.35
C ILE A 360 26.01 -5.59 0.86
N PRO A 361 25.01 -4.90 0.29
CA PRO A 361 25.07 -4.39 -1.08
C PRO A 361 26.19 -3.36 -1.27
N ALA A 362 26.83 -3.39 -2.43
CA ALA A 362 27.91 -2.48 -2.75
C ALA A 362 27.95 -2.14 -4.24
N SER A 363 28.68 -1.10 -4.59
CA SER A 363 29.06 -0.75 -5.95
C SER A 363 30.56 -0.71 -6.08
N ILE A 364 31.12 -1.63 -6.86
CA ILE A 364 32.54 -1.57 -7.22
C ILE A 364 32.82 -0.37 -8.12
N LYS A 365 31.91 -0.09 -9.03
CA LYS A 365 32.01 1.05 -9.95
C LYS A 365 32.11 2.38 -9.21
N GLU A 366 31.32 2.54 -8.16
CA GLU A 366 31.28 3.77 -7.32
C GLU A 366 32.24 3.70 -6.15
N LYS A 367 32.89 2.55 -5.90
CA LYS A 367 33.74 2.28 -4.71
C LYS A 367 33.01 2.54 -3.41
N LYS A 368 31.76 2.08 -3.32
CA LYS A 368 30.86 2.36 -2.20
C LYS A 368 30.25 1.09 -1.65
N ILE A 369 30.21 0.98 -0.33
CA ILE A 369 29.44 -0.03 0.39
C ILE A 369 28.22 0.65 0.96
N PHE A 370 27.04 0.05 0.78
CA PHE A 370 25.77 0.60 1.27
C PHE A 370 25.46 0.04 2.67
N GLY A 371 24.52 0.62 3.38
CA GLY A 371 24.19 0.16 4.73
C GLY A 371 23.45 -1.18 4.73
N GLU A 372 23.39 -1.80 5.90
CA GLU A 372 22.65 -3.06 6.15
C GLU A 372 21.20 -2.95 5.72
N GLY A 373 20.68 -4.05 5.12
CA GLY A 373 19.28 -4.15 4.70
C GLY A 373 18.83 -3.17 3.62
N LYS A 374 19.79 -2.49 2.95
CA LYS A 374 19.50 -1.53 1.89
C LYS A 374 20.04 -2.03 0.57
N GLY A 375 19.14 -2.14 -0.41
CA GLY A 375 19.48 -2.54 -1.77
C GLY A 375 19.47 -4.04 -2.00
N SER A 376 19.21 -4.39 -3.23
CA SER A 376 19.14 -5.77 -3.71
C SER A 376 19.52 -5.84 -5.19
N MET A 377 19.65 -7.04 -5.71
CA MET A 377 19.81 -7.31 -7.13
C MET A 377 18.77 -8.30 -7.61
N TYR A 378 18.23 -8.05 -8.80
CA TYR A 378 17.39 -9.01 -9.50
C TYR A 378 18.23 -9.91 -10.40
N PHE A 379 17.74 -11.15 -10.60
CA PHE A 379 18.20 -12.03 -11.65
C PHE A 379 17.05 -12.30 -12.60
N THR A 380 17.19 -11.81 -13.82
CA THR A 380 16.18 -11.92 -14.87
C THR A 380 16.64 -12.91 -15.93
N TRP A 381 15.83 -13.92 -16.24
CA TRP A 381 16.20 -14.92 -17.24
C TRP A 381 16.30 -14.30 -18.64
N ASN A 382 17.44 -14.53 -19.29
CA ASN A 382 17.70 -14.16 -20.68
C ASN A 382 17.80 -15.45 -21.51
N GLY A 383 16.70 -15.80 -22.17
CA GLY A 383 16.62 -17.05 -22.96
C GLY A 383 17.53 -17.09 -24.17
N ASP A 384 17.88 -15.93 -24.74
CA ASP A 384 18.76 -15.85 -25.89
C ASP A 384 20.24 -16.12 -25.51
N MET A 385 20.61 -15.84 -24.26
CA MET A 385 21.94 -16.07 -23.70
C MET A 385 22.02 -17.31 -22.79
N GLU A 386 20.90 -17.99 -22.54
CA GLU A 386 20.77 -19.12 -21.60
C GLU A 386 21.40 -18.84 -20.23
N ARG A 387 21.08 -17.69 -19.67
CA ARG A 387 21.58 -17.22 -18.38
C ARG A 387 20.56 -16.29 -17.70
N ALA A 388 20.74 -16.07 -16.42
CA ALA A 388 20.01 -15.02 -15.71
C ALA A 388 20.92 -13.80 -15.54
N ASP A 389 20.59 -12.71 -16.19
CA ASP A 389 21.34 -11.45 -16.08
C ASP A 389 21.07 -10.81 -14.72
N ALA A 390 22.12 -10.25 -14.10
CA ALA A 390 22.03 -9.56 -12.83
C ALA A 390 21.76 -8.07 -13.06
N GLU A 391 20.78 -7.54 -12.35
CA GLU A 391 20.30 -6.16 -12.48
C GLU A 391 20.16 -5.51 -11.10
N ASP A 392 20.52 -4.23 -10.98
CA ASP A 392 20.24 -3.44 -9.80
C ASP A 392 18.73 -3.28 -9.59
N SER A 393 18.26 -3.42 -8.35
CA SER A 393 16.83 -3.24 -8.02
C SER A 393 16.36 -1.79 -8.06
N GLY A 394 17.29 -0.82 -8.07
CA GLY A 394 16.98 0.61 -8.00
C GLY A 394 16.51 1.09 -6.62
N GLN A 395 16.59 0.27 -5.58
CA GLN A 395 16.16 0.63 -4.22
C GLN A 395 17.00 1.75 -3.60
N ILE A 396 18.26 1.90 -4.05
CA ILE A 396 19.15 2.96 -3.55
C ILE A 396 19.19 4.11 -4.55
N THR A 397 18.39 5.12 -4.32
CA THR A 397 18.25 6.26 -5.23
C THR A 397 19.60 6.90 -5.56
N GLY A 398 19.90 7.03 -6.86
CA GLY A 398 21.11 7.67 -7.37
C GLY A 398 22.37 6.80 -7.28
N HIS A 399 22.26 5.54 -6.90
CA HIS A 399 23.35 4.57 -6.82
C HIS A 399 22.98 3.26 -7.52
N THR A 400 24.00 2.51 -7.92
CA THR A 400 23.84 1.21 -8.57
C THR A 400 24.45 0.11 -7.70
N VAL A 401 23.68 -0.92 -7.39
CA VAL A 401 24.18 -2.14 -6.72
C VAL A 401 24.69 -3.09 -7.81
N ASP A 402 25.98 -3.40 -7.79
CA ASP A 402 26.61 -4.36 -8.72
C ASP A 402 27.34 -5.51 -8.00
N SER A 403 27.35 -5.46 -6.65
CA SER A 403 28.19 -6.32 -5.82
C SER A 403 27.56 -6.59 -4.47
N PHE A 404 28.01 -7.69 -3.83
CA PHE A 404 27.72 -7.97 -2.43
C PHE A 404 28.96 -8.39 -1.67
N PHE A 405 29.06 -7.97 -0.41
CA PHE A 405 30.15 -8.36 0.50
C PHE A 405 29.57 -8.97 1.78
N GLY A 406 30.02 -10.16 2.13
CA GLY A 406 29.76 -10.79 3.43
C GLY A 406 30.67 -10.19 4.48
N VAL A 407 30.22 -9.15 5.16
CA VAL A 407 30.95 -8.44 6.23
C VAL A 407 30.80 -9.18 7.54
N ALA A 408 31.93 -9.42 8.23
CA ALA A 408 31.96 -10.07 9.53
C ALA A 408 31.63 -9.11 10.67
N TYR A 409 30.89 -9.60 11.68
CA TYR A 409 30.46 -8.81 12.85
C TYR A 409 30.97 -9.42 14.17
N GLY A 410 31.36 -8.52 15.10
CA GLY A 410 31.81 -8.83 16.44
C GLY A 410 30.67 -8.97 17.45
N GLU A 411 30.97 -9.36 18.70
CA GLU A 411 30.00 -9.52 19.79
C GLU A 411 29.21 -8.23 20.11
N ASP A 412 29.78 -7.09 19.83
CA ASP A 412 29.18 -5.75 20.01
C ASP A 412 28.22 -5.37 18.87
N LEU A 413 27.95 -6.28 17.95
CA LEU A 413 27.15 -6.04 16.74
C LEU A 413 27.74 -4.98 15.82
N SER A 414 29.04 -4.73 15.88
CA SER A 414 29.76 -3.83 14.97
C SER A 414 30.54 -4.61 13.92
N PRO A 415 30.75 -4.04 12.73
CA PRO A 415 31.62 -4.67 11.72
C PRO A 415 33.04 -4.86 12.26
N ILE A 416 33.60 -6.02 12.02
CA ILE A 416 35.01 -6.28 12.38
C ILE A 416 35.89 -5.56 11.35
N LEU A 417 36.85 -4.78 11.89
CA LEU A 417 37.85 -4.11 11.06
C LEU A 417 39.20 -4.80 11.21
N ASP A 418 39.99 -4.78 10.13
CA ASP A 418 41.37 -5.20 10.15
C ASP A 418 42.29 -4.12 10.77
N PRO A 419 43.60 -4.38 10.98
CA PRO A 419 44.51 -3.36 11.55
C PRO A 419 44.68 -2.08 10.73
N LYS A 420 44.19 -2.07 9.47
CA LYS A 420 44.22 -0.88 8.60
C LYS A 420 42.91 -0.11 8.65
N GLY A 421 41.89 -0.63 9.34
CA GLY A 421 40.58 -0.03 9.43
C GLY A 421 39.63 -0.47 8.29
N ASP A 422 40.03 -1.47 7.49
CA ASP A 422 39.16 -2.02 6.44
C ASP A 422 38.25 -3.13 6.99
N TYR A 423 37.04 -3.32 6.41
CA TYR A 423 36.13 -4.39 6.80
C TYR A 423 36.75 -5.78 6.60
N VAL A 424 36.51 -6.66 7.55
CA VAL A 424 36.84 -8.08 7.40
C VAL A 424 35.71 -8.79 6.65
N TYR A 425 36.02 -9.37 5.51
CA TYR A 425 35.05 -10.08 4.67
C TYR A 425 35.17 -11.59 4.84
N ALA A 426 34.04 -12.26 5.08
CA ALA A 426 33.95 -13.71 5.02
C ALA A 426 33.98 -14.20 3.55
N PHE A 427 33.30 -13.45 2.67
CA PHE A 427 33.31 -13.67 1.24
C PHE A 427 33.00 -12.36 0.48
N THR A 428 33.30 -12.32 -0.82
CA THR A 428 33.04 -11.18 -1.68
C THR A 428 32.48 -11.62 -3.02
N LEU A 429 31.46 -10.90 -3.50
CA LEU A 429 30.81 -11.11 -4.80
C LEU A 429 30.90 -9.82 -5.64
N PRO A 430 32.10 -9.42 -6.12
CA PRO A 430 32.28 -8.15 -6.84
C PRO A 430 31.83 -8.26 -8.28
N ASN A 431 31.13 -7.23 -8.78
CA ASN A 431 30.59 -7.13 -10.14
C ASN A 431 29.90 -8.42 -10.58
N ILE A 432 28.74 -8.68 -10.01
CA ILE A 432 27.89 -9.81 -10.41
C ILE A 432 27.28 -9.46 -11.77
N GLU A 433 27.59 -10.23 -12.79
CA GLU A 433 27.14 -10.01 -14.17
C GLU A 433 25.90 -10.85 -14.50
N TYR A 434 25.97 -12.13 -14.17
CA TYR A 434 24.89 -13.09 -14.41
C TYR A 434 25.11 -14.39 -13.62
N MET A 435 24.11 -15.26 -13.66
CA MET A 435 24.28 -16.65 -13.27
C MET A 435 23.80 -17.61 -14.37
N ARG A 436 24.48 -18.76 -14.52
CA ARG A 436 24.10 -19.82 -15.43
C ARG A 436 23.70 -21.08 -14.70
N LYS A 437 22.62 -21.70 -15.14
CA LYS A 437 22.18 -22.99 -14.61
C LYS A 437 23.17 -24.07 -15.02
N ILE A 438 23.57 -24.91 -14.07
CA ILE A 438 24.51 -26.02 -14.29
C ILE A 438 23.74 -27.33 -14.37
N LYS A 439 22.71 -27.46 -13.49
CA LYS A 439 21.82 -28.62 -13.35
C LYS A 439 20.42 -28.21 -12.97
#